data_c06a2145a185f1cbfaf2197cf6f36db9
#
_entry.id   c06a2145a185f1cbfaf2197cf6f36db9
#
_cell.length_a   1.000
_cell.length_b   1.000
_cell.length_c   1.000
_cell.angle_alpha   90.00
_cell.angle_beta   90.00
_cell.angle_gamma   90.00
#
_symmetry.space_group_name_H-M   'P 1'
#
loop_
_entity.id
_entity.type
_entity.pdbx_description
1 polymer ?
#
loop_
_entity_poly.entity_id
_entity_poly.type
_entity_poly.pdbx_seq_one_letter_code
_entity_poly.pdbx_strand_id
1 'polypeptide(L)'
;SFVFRAYFQSMNQDRKYNARSDGLPTGAVRLFATKVLQFVEEGALGVKPTHLAMILDKSENSFRKELYPLYKAHRPPPPEDLVPQFPLMRAAIRAFGLHAIEQDRYEADDLIATYADEACGRGADVLIISADKDLMQLVRPCVAFYDPESGIKGKPGYRPERLLTHGDRFERWNVPPDKVGDVTEYWEGLPPEKIVDIQSLEGDTSDNVPGAPGIGRKTAAQLISEYGDLDTLLARASEIKQPKRRETLTDPEVIEKVRISKQLVQLVRDVKVEVPLDETGLVRPDGRRLIAFFKAL
;
A
#
# COMPACT_ATOMS: atom_id res chain seq x y z
N SER A 1 -1.42 -0.59 -6.40
CA SER A 1 -0.04 -0.75 -6.93
C SER A 1 0.12 -1.94 -7.89
N PHE A 2 -0.45 -3.13 -7.63
CA PHE A 2 -0.32 -4.34 -8.49
C PHE A 2 -0.86 -4.17 -9.91
N VAL A 3 -1.96 -3.47 -10.07
CA VAL A 3 -2.60 -3.20 -11.37
C VAL A 3 -1.64 -2.46 -12.30
N PHE A 4 -1.06 -1.37 -11.82
CA PHE A 4 -0.09 -0.59 -12.60
C PHE A 4 1.19 -1.37 -12.88
N ARG A 5 1.67 -2.19 -11.93
CA ARG A 5 2.82 -3.08 -12.18
C ARG A 5 2.52 -4.07 -13.31
N ALA A 6 1.38 -4.73 -13.28
CA ALA A 6 0.97 -5.64 -14.33
C ALA A 6 0.88 -4.93 -15.69
N TYR A 7 0.37 -3.71 -15.70
CA TYR A 7 0.31 -2.89 -16.90
C TYR A 7 1.70 -2.60 -17.47
N PHE A 8 2.60 -2.01 -16.69
CA PHE A 8 3.95 -1.67 -17.17
C PHE A 8 4.78 -2.92 -17.52
N GLN A 9 4.59 -4.03 -16.83
CA GLN A 9 5.22 -5.29 -17.22
C GLN A 9 4.68 -5.81 -18.56
N SER A 10 3.37 -5.67 -18.81
CA SER A 10 2.76 -6.13 -20.07
C SER A 10 3.31 -5.39 -21.28
N MET A 11 3.67 -4.10 -21.13
CA MET A 11 4.24 -3.30 -22.21
C MET A 11 5.62 -3.81 -22.70
N ASN A 12 6.33 -4.56 -21.86
CA ASN A 12 7.61 -5.19 -22.19
C ASN A 12 7.47 -6.55 -22.88
N GLN A 13 6.22 -7.04 -23.06
CA GLN A 13 5.94 -8.31 -23.72
C GLN A 13 5.57 -8.11 -25.20
N ASP A 14 5.60 -9.20 -25.97
CA ASP A 14 5.17 -9.20 -27.36
C ASP A 14 3.71 -8.70 -27.48
N ARG A 15 3.47 -7.76 -28.40
CA ARG A 15 2.16 -7.11 -28.63
C ARG A 15 1.02 -8.11 -28.83
N LYS A 16 1.29 -9.28 -29.41
CA LYS A 16 0.29 -10.34 -29.62
C LYS A 16 -0.35 -10.86 -28.32
N TYR A 17 0.31 -10.64 -27.18
CA TYR A 17 -0.20 -11.03 -25.85
C TYR A 17 -0.84 -9.88 -25.09
N ASN A 18 -0.88 -8.69 -25.67
CA ASN A 18 -1.35 -7.48 -24.98
C ASN A 18 -2.76 -7.06 -25.38
N ALA A 19 -3.35 -7.70 -26.41
CA ALA A 19 -4.70 -7.41 -26.85
C ALA A 19 -5.42 -8.69 -27.28
N ARG A 20 -6.73 -8.67 -27.11
CA ARG A 20 -7.66 -9.66 -27.65
C ARG A 20 -7.82 -9.46 -29.17
N SER A 21 -8.37 -10.45 -29.87
CA SER A 21 -8.54 -10.43 -31.34
C SER A 21 -9.40 -9.26 -31.85
N ASP A 22 -10.30 -8.73 -31.01
CA ASP A 22 -11.13 -7.54 -31.30
C ASP A 22 -10.44 -6.22 -30.98
N GLY A 23 -9.16 -6.25 -30.54
CA GLY A 23 -8.37 -5.08 -30.22
C GLY A 23 -8.46 -4.62 -28.75
N LEU A 24 -9.29 -5.27 -27.90
CA LEU A 24 -9.40 -4.91 -26.49
C LEU A 24 -8.06 -5.19 -25.78
N PRO A 25 -7.46 -4.19 -25.10
CA PRO A 25 -6.24 -4.40 -24.30
C PRO A 25 -6.51 -5.38 -23.15
N THR A 26 -5.65 -6.41 -23.01
CA THR A 26 -5.79 -7.46 -21.98
C THR A 26 -4.47 -7.84 -21.32
N GLY A 27 -3.36 -7.23 -21.73
CA GLY A 27 -2.03 -7.58 -21.23
C GLY A 27 -1.89 -7.43 -19.71
N ALA A 28 -2.38 -6.34 -19.16
CA ALA A 28 -2.34 -6.10 -17.71
C ALA A 28 -3.25 -7.08 -16.94
N VAL A 29 -4.46 -7.34 -17.45
CA VAL A 29 -5.38 -8.32 -16.84
C VAL A 29 -4.77 -9.71 -16.79
N ARG A 30 -4.12 -10.14 -17.87
CA ARG A 30 -3.50 -11.45 -17.94
C ARG A 30 -2.39 -11.62 -16.91
N LEU A 31 -1.48 -10.64 -16.80
CA LEU A 31 -0.41 -10.69 -15.81
C LEU A 31 -0.95 -10.58 -14.39
N PHE A 32 -1.95 -9.73 -14.19
CA PHE A 32 -2.64 -9.62 -12.90
C PHE A 32 -3.28 -10.94 -12.50
N ALA A 33 -4.05 -11.58 -13.39
CA ALA A 33 -4.70 -12.85 -13.12
C ALA A 33 -3.69 -13.98 -12.88
N THR A 34 -2.56 -13.99 -13.59
CA THR A 34 -1.46 -14.94 -13.33
C THR A 34 -0.91 -14.76 -11.92
N LYS A 35 -0.77 -13.52 -11.45
CA LYS A 35 -0.30 -13.27 -10.09
C LYS A 35 -1.33 -13.65 -9.03
N VAL A 36 -2.61 -13.42 -9.29
CA VAL A 36 -3.69 -13.89 -8.40
C VAL A 36 -3.69 -15.43 -8.33
N LEU A 37 -3.54 -16.11 -9.46
CA LEU A 37 -3.43 -17.57 -9.49
C LEU A 37 -2.26 -18.05 -8.61
N GLN A 38 -1.11 -17.41 -8.72
CA GLN A 38 0.05 -17.74 -7.90
C GLN A 38 -0.27 -17.60 -6.41
N PHE A 39 -0.90 -16.50 -5.99
CA PHE A 39 -1.26 -16.30 -4.59
C PHE A 39 -2.27 -17.34 -4.08
N VAL A 40 -3.20 -17.77 -4.93
CA VAL A 40 -4.20 -18.79 -4.58
C VAL A 40 -3.59 -20.17 -4.47
N GLU A 41 -2.70 -20.54 -5.39
CA GLU A 41 -2.13 -21.90 -5.47
C GLU A 41 -0.90 -22.08 -4.58
N GLU A 42 0.01 -21.12 -4.59
CA GLU A 42 1.33 -21.19 -3.96
C GLU A 42 1.44 -20.31 -2.72
N GLY A 43 0.60 -19.26 -2.63
CA GLY A 43 0.72 -18.22 -1.63
C GLY A 43 1.82 -17.20 -1.96
N ALA A 44 2.34 -16.57 -0.93
CA ALA A 44 3.47 -15.64 -1.02
C ALA A 44 4.57 -16.08 -0.06
N LEU A 45 5.83 -16.00 -0.48
CA LEU A 45 6.99 -16.37 0.34
C LEU A 45 6.92 -17.82 0.90
N GLY A 46 6.30 -18.74 0.15
CA GLY A 46 6.09 -20.11 0.60
C GLY A 46 4.99 -20.28 1.67
N VAL A 47 4.27 -19.24 2.01
CA VAL A 47 3.16 -19.27 2.95
C VAL A 47 1.84 -19.31 2.19
N LYS A 48 1.10 -20.38 2.33
CA LYS A 48 -0.23 -20.52 1.75
C LYS A 48 -1.26 -19.88 2.68
N PRO A 49 -2.02 -18.87 2.20
CA PRO A 49 -2.99 -18.18 3.05
C PRO A 49 -4.24 -19.03 3.30
N THR A 50 -4.89 -18.83 4.44
CA THR A 50 -6.24 -19.34 4.71
C THR A 50 -7.31 -18.35 4.23
N HIS A 51 -6.97 -17.07 4.18
CA HIS A 51 -7.82 -15.97 3.74
C HIS A 51 -7.04 -15.10 2.75
N LEU A 52 -7.70 -14.58 1.73
CA LEU A 52 -7.11 -13.70 0.73
C LEU A 52 -8.08 -12.57 0.38
N ALA A 53 -7.75 -11.36 0.83
CA ALA A 53 -8.49 -10.15 0.50
C ALA A 53 -7.84 -9.43 -0.68
N MET A 54 -8.60 -9.25 -1.76
CA MET A 54 -8.18 -8.48 -2.95
C MET A 54 -8.80 -7.09 -2.88
N ILE A 55 -8.01 -6.12 -2.42
CA ILE A 55 -8.48 -4.77 -2.11
C ILE A 55 -8.05 -3.81 -3.21
N LEU A 56 -8.99 -3.00 -3.69
CA LEU A 56 -8.82 -2.07 -4.79
C LEU A 56 -9.37 -0.69 -4.41
N ASP A 57 -8.85 0.36 -5.04
CA ASP A 57 -9.49 1.66 -5.02
C ASP A 57 -10.74 1.64 -5.90
N LYS A 58 -11.88 2.08 -5.37
CA LYS A 58 -13.14 2.17 -6.11
C LYS A 58 -13.12 3.34 -7.09
N SER A 59 -12.60 4.47 -6.65
CA SER A 59 -12.47 5.70 -7.41
C SER A 59 -11.32 6.55 -6.88
N GLU A 60 -11.04 7.67 -7.53
CA GLU A 60 -10.09 8.67 -7.01
C GLU A 60 -10.70 9.55 -5.90
N ASN A 61 -12.00 9.42 -5.61
CA ASN A 61 -12.70 10.23 -4.62
C ASN A 61 -12.61 9.57 -3.26
N SER A 62 -11.82 10.17 -2.36
CA SER A 62 -11.74 9.78 -0.96
C SER A 62 -12.04 10.98 -0.06
N PHE A 63 -12.33 10.71 1.22
CA PHE A 63 -12.50 11.77 2.21
C PHE A 63 -11.27 12.69 2.30
N ARG A 64 -10.07 12.20 1.91
CA ARG A 64 -8.84 13.01 1.89
C ARG A 64 -8.92 14.15 0.88
N LYS A 65 -9.59 13.95 -0.28
CA LYS A 65 -9.84 15.04 -1.24
C LYS A 65 -10.88 16.05 -0.74
N GLU A 66 -11.85 15.61 0.07
CA GLU A 66 -12.77 16.51 0.76
C GLU A 66 -12.03 17.38 1.78
N LEU A 67 -11.10 16.77 2.54
CA LEU A 67 -10.27 17.46 3.54
C LEU A 67 -9.24 18.40 2.90
N TYR A 68 -8.57 17.96 1.84
CA TYR A 68 -7.53 18.69 1.14
C TYR A 68 -7.65 18.49 -0.37
N PRO A 69 -8.30 19.42 -1.09
CA PRO A 69 -8.59 19.27 -2.53
C PRO A 69 -7.35 19.08 -3.42
N LEU A 70 -6.17 19.50 -2.96
CA LEU A 70 -4.91 19.29 -3.68
C LEU A 70 -4.32 17.88 -3.51
N TYR A 71 -4.85 17.07 -2.61
CA TYR A 71 -4.40 15.69 -2.41
C TYR A 71 -4.50 14.88 -3.70
N LYS A 72 -3.38 14.33 -4.16
CA LYS A 72 -3.25 13.56 -5.42
C LYS A 72 -3.73 14.32 -6.69
N ALA A 73 -3.95 15.64 -6.62
CA ALA A 73 -4.54 16.41 -7.72
C ALA A 73 -3.64 16.50 -8.97
N HIS A 74 -2.33 16.34 -8.82
CA HIS A 74 -1.36 16.40 -9.93
C HIS A 74 -1.10 15.02 -10.57
N ARG A 75 -1.69 13.94 -10.05
CA ARG A 75 -1.53 12.61 -10.64
C ARG A 75 -2.16 12.58 -12.03
N PRO A 76 -1.43 12.11 -13.06
CA PRO A 76 -2.02 11.97 -14.38
C PRO A 76 -3.13 10.91 -14.36
N PRO A 77 -4.12 11.01 -15.25
CA PRO A 77 -5.12 9.98 -15.38
C PRO A 77 -4.48 8.64 -15.78
N PRO A 78 -5.13 7.51 -15.48
CA PRO A 78 -4.66 6.20 -15.92
C PRO A 78 -4.48 6.17 -17.45
N PRO A 79 -3.50 5.40 -17.98
CA PRO A 79 -3.35 5.21 -19.40
C PRO A 79 -4.65 4.74 -20.08
N GLU A 80 -4.98 5.27 -21.25
CA GLU A 80 -6.25 4.99 -21.95
C GLU A 80 -6.50 3.50 -22.20
N ASP A 81 -5.46 2.74 -22.50
CA ASP A 81 -5.52 1.29 -22.72
C ASP A 81 -5.56 0.47 -21.42
N LEU A 82 -5.29 1.09 -20.27
CA LEU A 82 -5.48 0.45 -18.96
C LEU A 82 -6.93 0.57 -18.44
N VAL A 83 -7.60 1.69 -18.75
CA VAL A 83 -8.96 1.96 -18.26
C VAL A 83 -9.95 0.80 -18.53
N PRO A 84 -10.06 0.25 -19.75
CA PRO A 84 -10.96 -0.85 -20.03
C PRO A 84 -10.57 -2.17 -19.35
N GLN A 85 -9.37 -2.26 -18.80
CA GLN A 85 -8.88 -3.45 -18.10
C GLN A 85 -9.29 -3.50 -16.62
N PHE A 86 -9.66 -2.38 -15.99
CA PHE A 86 -10.11 -2.39 -14.59
C PHE A 86 -11.35 -3.29 -14.35
N PRO A 87 -12.43 -3.21 -15.15
CA PRO A 87 -13.56 -4.13 -15.00
C PRO A 87 -13.16 -5.59 -15.20
N LEU A 88 -12.23 -5.86 -16.11
CA LEU A 88 -11.74 -7.22 -16.39
C LEU A 88 -10.92 -7.76 -15.20
N MET A 89 -10.15 -6.92 -14.51
CA MET A 89 -9.42 -7.33 -13.30
C MET A 89 -10.38 -7.70 -12.16
N ARG A 90 -11.45 -6.93 -11.98
CA ARG A 90 -12.53 -7.27 -11.03
C ARG A 90 -13.21 -8.60 -11.40
N ALA A 91 -13.45 -8.80 -12.69
CA ALA A 91 -13.98 -10.06 -13.19
C ALA A 91 -13.01 -11.23 -12.96
N ALA A 92 -11.72 -11.03 -13.15
CA ALA A 92 -10.68 -12.01 -12.83
C ALA A 92 -10.73 -12.43 -11.36
N ILE A 93 -10.73 -11.48 -10.43
CA ILE A 93 -10.81 -11.75 -8.98
C ILE A 93 -12.03 -12.62 -8.68
N ARG A 94 -13.21 -12.25 -9.21
CA ARG A 94 -14.44 -13.03 -9.01
C ARG A 94 -14.40 -14.40 -9.67
N ALA A 95 -13.68 -14.55 -10.79
CA ALA A 95 -13.50 -15.86 -11.44
C ALA A 95 -12.69 -16.83 -10.58
N PHE A 96 -11.76 -16.31 -9.78
CA PHE A 96 -11.04 -17.07 -8.76
C PHE A 96 -11.87 -17.40 -7.50
N GLY A 97 -13.13 -16.94 -7.41
CA GLY A 97 -13.96 -17.13 -6.22
C GLY A 97 -13.65 -16.13 -5.10
N LEU A 98 -12.90 -15.07 -5.40
CA LEU A 98 -12.51 -14.04 -4.44
C LEU A 98 -13.42 -12.82 -4.54
N HIS A 99 -13.46 -12.02 -3.48
CA HIS A 99 -14.12 -10.72 -3.48
C HIS A 99 -13.15 -9.65 -4.01
N ALA A 100 -13.65 -8.83 -4.96
CA ALA A 100 -13.00 -7.56 -5.32
C ALA A 100 -13.52 -6.52 -4.34
N ILE A 101 -12.74 -6.25 -3.30
CA ILE A 101 -13.13 -5.39 -2.18
C ILE A 101 -12.76 -3.95 -2.52
N GLU A 102 -13.77 -3.10 -2.57
CA GLU A 102 -13.65 -1.67 -2.85
C GLU A 102 -14.82 -0.93 -2.22
N GLN A 103 -14.59 0.26 -1.68
CA GLN A 103 -15.63 1.00 -0.97
C GLN A 103 -15.54 2.50 -1.28
N ASP A 104 -16.70 3.18 -1.35
CA ASP A 104 -16.74 4.62 -1.56
C ASP A 104 -16.14 5.37 -0.37
N ARG A 105 -15.55 6.53 -0.63
CA ARG A 105 -14.94 7.46 0.33
C ARG A 105 -13.62 7.01 0.96
N TYR A 106 -13.27 5.72 0.91
CA TYR A 106 -12.05 5.16 1.47
C TYR A 106 -11.11 4.71 0.35
N GLU A 107 -9.82 4.83 0.63
CA GLU A 107 -8.79 4.28 -0.24
C GLU A 107 -8.55 2.80 0.11
N ALA A 108 -7.96 2.05 -0.82
CA ALA A 108 -7.61 0.65 -0.58
C ALA A 108 -6.80 0.47 0.71
N ASP A 109 -5.93 1.43 1.03
CA ASP A 109 -5.05 1.36 2.19
C ASP A 109 -5.81 1.44 3.53
N ASP A 110 -6.94 2.20 3.58
CA ASP A 110 -7.81 2.24 4.75
C ASP A 110 -8.52 0.89 4.98
N LEU A 111 -8.96 0.26 3.88
CA LEU A 111 -9.57 -1.06 3.95
C LEU A 111 -8.54 -2.12 4.36
N ILE A 112 -7.31 -2.07 3.81
CA ILE A 112 -6.20 -2.95 4.21
C ILE A 112 -5.93 -2.80 5.72
N ALA A 113 -5.86 -1.57 6.22
CA ALA A 113 -5.64 -1.29 7.64
C ALA A 113 -6.74 -1.89 8.51
N THR A 114 -8.00 -1.72 8.11
CA THR A 114 -9.16 -2.25 8.81
C THR A 114 -9.15 -3.78 8.87
N TYR A 115 -8.94 -4.45 7.72
CA TYR A 115 -8.86 -5.92 7.69
C TYR A 115 -7.65 -6.45 8.47
N ALA A 116 -6.51 -5.76 8.41
CA ALA A 116 -5.33 -6.16 9.18
C ALA A 116 -5.57 -6.06 10.69
N ASP A 117 -6.25 -5.02 11.15
CA ASP A 117 -6.58 -4.85 12.57
C ASP A 117 -7.61 -5.89 13.03
N GLU A 118 -8.64 -6.16 12.24
CA GLU A 118 -9.64 -7.18 12.57
C GLU A 118 -9.02 -8.58 12.60
N ALA A 119 -8.21 -8.95 11.61
CA ALA A 119 -7.55 -10.24 11.56
C ALA A 119 -6.58 -10.45 12.74
N CYS A 120 -5.76 -9.43 13.06
CA CYS A 120 -4.89 -9.47 14.24
C CYS A 120 -5.68 -9.59 15.54
N GLY A 121 -6.80 -8.87 15.67
CA GLY A 121 -7.69 -8.95 16.83
C GLY A 121 -8.28 -10.34 17.03
N ARG A 122 -8.39 -11.13 15.96
CA ARG A 122 -8.81 -12.54 15.97
C ARG A 122 -7.64 -13.52 16.14
N GLY A 123 -6.41 -13.03 16.32
CA GLY A 123 -5.21 -13.84 16.52
C GLY A 123 -4.58 -14.39 15.24
N ALA A 124 -4.97 -13.87 14.08
CA ALA A 124 -4.36 -14.24 12.81
C ALA A 124 -3.04 -13.50 12.56
N ASP A 125 -2.16 -14.12 11.78
CA ASP A 125 -1.00 -13.46 11.18
C ASP A 125 -1.40 -12.88 9.82
N VAL A 126 -1.00 -11.62 9.55
CA VAL A 126 -1.36 -10.87 8.35
C VAL A 126 -0.12 -10.58 7.50
N LEU A 127 -0.19 -10.89 6.22
CA LEU A 127 0.81 -10.49 5.24
C LEU A 127 0.21 -9.45 4.28
N ILE A 128 0.64 -8.21 4.42
CA ILE A 128 0.27 -7.14 3.48
C ILE A 128 1.20 -7.21 2.28
N ILE A 129 0.65 -7.40 1.08
CA ILE A 129 1.41 -7.46 -0.16
C ILE A 129 1.20 -6.16 -0.94
N SER A 130 2.15 -5.26 -0.88
CA SER A 130 2.09 -3.95 -1.53
C SER A 130 3.49 -3.39 -1.78
N ALA A 131 3.57 -2.34 -2.62
CA ALA A 131 4.76 -1.51 -2.76
C ALA A 131 4.58 -0.13 -2.11
N ASP A 132 3.44 0.10 -1.48
CA ASP A 132 3.13 1.38 -0.86
C ASP A 132 3.74 1.47 0.53
N LYS A 133 4.68 2.42 0.69
CA LYS A 133 5.39 2.64 1.96
C LYS A 133 4.46 3.06 3.10
N ASP A 134 3.30 3.63 2.77
CA ASP A 134 2.38 4.16 3.77
C ASP A 134 1.73 3.03 4.60
N LEU A 135 1.62 1.84 4.00
CA LEU A 135 1.18 0.64 4.69
C LEU A 135 2.19 0.09 5.71
N MET A 136 3.44 0.56 5.69
CA MET A 136 4.44 0.18 6.69
C MET A 136 4.07 0.62 8.11
N GLN A 137 3.20 1.63 8.26
CA GLN A 137 2.64 2.04 9.57
C GLN A 137 1.78 0.94 10.24
N LEU A 138 1.42 -0.12 9.49
CA LEU A 138 0.63 -1.24 9.99
C LEU A 138 1.49 -2.38 10.53
N VAL A 139 2.81 -2.37 10.25
CA VAL A 139 3.73 -3.44 10.64
C VAL A 139 3.82 -3.53 12.16
N ARG A 140 3.63 -4.73 12.68
CA ARG A 140 3.65 -5.07 14.10
C ARG A 140 3.76 -6.59 14.24
N PRO A 141 3.89 -7.17 15.46
CA PRO A 141 4.12 -8.61 15.61
C PRO A 141 3.18 -9.56 14.87
N CYS A 142 1.93 -9.14 14.58
CA CYS A 142 0.96 -9.92 13.80
C CYS A 142 0.84 -9.47 12.33
N VAL A 143 1.52 -8.41 11.90
CA VAL A 143 1.46 -7.87 10.54
C VAL A 143 2.85 -7.73 9.96
N ALA A 144 3.12 -8.44 8.88
CA ALA A 144 4.30 -8.28 8.04
C ALA A 144 3.94 -7.58 6.73
N PHE A 145 4.90 -6.87 6.14
CA PHE A 145 4.76 -6.17 4.88
C PHE A 145 5.70 -6.79 3.84
N TYR A 146 5.14 -7.26 2.74
CA TYR A 146 5.90 -7.81 1.61
C TYR A 146 5.88 -6.85 0.42
N ASP A 147 7.05 -6.31 0.09
CA ASP A 147 7.28 -5.56 -1.14
C ASP A 147 7.81 -6.51 -2.22
N PRO A 148 6.97 -6.88 -3.20
CA PRO A 148 7.39 -7.82 -4.23
C PRO A 148 8.47 -7.23 -5.14
N GLU A 149 9.27 -8.10 -5.75
CA GLU A 149 10.24 -7.71 -6.76
C GLU A 149 9.64 -6.79 -7.82
N SER A 150 10.35 -5.74 -8.20
CA SER A 150 9.94 -4.81 -9.24
C SER A 150 11.09 -4.39 -10.14
N GLY A 151 10.76 -4.08 -11.41
CA GLY A 151 11.75 -3.77 -12.43
C GLY A 151 12.36 -5.03 -13.05
N ILE A 152 13.43 -4.83 -13.83
CA ILE A 152 14.16 -5.91 -14.49
C ILE A 152 15.52 -6.06 -13.81
N LYS A 153 15.79 -7.26 -13.31
CA LYS A 153 17.06 -7.56 -12.62
C LYS A 153 18.27 -7.14 -13.50
N GLY A 154 19.18 -6.38 -12.89
CA GLY A 154 20.34 -5.84 -13.58
C GLY A 154 20.10 -4.55 -14.36
N LYS A 155 18.91 -3.98 -14.33
CA LYS A 155 18.58 -2.66 -14.91
C LYS A 155 18.38 -1.60 -13.85
N PRO A 156 18.61 -0.31 -14.16
CA PRO A 156 18.26 0.78 -13.24
C PRO A 156 16.80 0.72 -12.82
N GLY A 157 16.53 0.96 -11.53
CA GLY A 157 15.19 0.90 -10.96
C GLY A 157 14.73 -0.50 -10.53
N TYR A 158 15.57 -1.53 -10.69
CA TYR A 158 15.29 -2.85 -10.10
C TYR A 158 15.27 -2.77 -8.57
N ARG A 159 14.23 -3.35 -7.99
CA ARG A 159 14.11 -3.56 -6.53
C ARG A 159 13.85 -5.03 -6.28
N PRO A 160 14.70 -5.70 -5.48
CA PRO A 160 14.44 -7.07 -5.06
C PRO A 160 13.22 -7.14 -4.15
N GLU A 161 12.60 -8.32 -4.09
CA GLU A 161 11.56 -8.59 -3.10
C GLU A 161 12.11 -8.50 -1.67
N ARG A 162 11.28 -8.00 -0.75
CA ARG A 162 11.62 -7.90 0.68
C ARG A 162 10.41 -8.17 1.54
N LEU A 163 10.62 -8.92 2.62
CA LEU A 163 9.70 -8.99 3.73
C LEU A 163 10.17 -8.00 4.81
N LEU A 164 9.30 -7.09 5.21
CA LEU A 164 9.55 -6.15 6.30
C LEU A 164 8.73 -6.57 7.51
N THR A 165 9.39 -6.67 8.64
CA THR A 165 8.78 -7.02 9.92
C THR A 165 9.20 -6.00 10.97
N HIS A 166 8.64 -6.12 12.17
CA HIS A 166 9.10 -5.41 13.33
C HIS A 166 9.12 -6.36 14.53
N GLY A 167 10.31 -6.55 15.12
CA GLY A 167 10.54 -7.53 16.19
C GLY A 167 10.78 -8.95 15.69
N ASP A 168 10.94 -9.91 16.61
CA ASP A 168 11.56 -11.23 16.41
C ASP A 168 10.66 -12.29 15.72
N ARG A 169 9.65 -11.91 14.95
CA ARG A 169 8.65 -12.89 14.46
C ARG A 169 8.72 -13.27 12.99
N PHE A 170 9.81 -12.95 12.29
CA PHE A 170 9.99 -13.32 10.90
C PHE A 170 10.10 -14.85 10.66
N GLU A 171 10.51 -15.61 11.67
CA GLU A 171 10.64 -17.08 11.60
C GLU A 171 9.35 -17.79 11.15
N ARG A 172 8.20 -17.19 11.43
CA ARG A 172 6.89 -17.71 11.01
C ARG A 172 6.70 -17.77 9.51
N TRP A 173 7.38 -16.89 8.78
CA TRP A 173 7.18 -16.71 7.35
C TRP A 173 8.07 -17.62 6.52
N ASN A 174 8.92 -18.44 7.14
CA ASN A 174 9.84 -19.36 6.46
C ASN A 174 10.62 -18.72 5.30
N VAL A 175 10.98 -17.46 5.46
CA VAL A 175 11.69 -16.65 4.47
C VAL A 175 13.18 -16.68 4.79
N PRO A 176 14.07 -16.77 3.79
CA PRO A 176 15.50 -16.65 4.01
C PRO A 176 15.86 -15.34 4.75
N PRO A 177 16.71 -15.37 5.76
CA PRO A 177 17.06 -14.19 6.56
C PRO A 177 17.57 -13.00 5.75
N ASP A 178 18.25 -13.25 4.64
CA ASP A 178 18.77 -12.22 3.73
C ASP A 178 17.67 -11.46 2.96
N LYS A 179 16.43 -11.96 2.97
CA LYS A 179 15.25 -11.32 2.40
C LYS A 179 14.35 -10.65 3.42
N VAL A 180 14.70 -10.73 4.70
CA VAL A 180 13.95 -10.11 5.78
C VAL A 180 14.68 -8.87 6.25
N GLY A 181 13.95 -7.75 6.34
CA GLY A 181 14.43 -6.48 6.89
C GLY A 181 13.53 -6.03 8.04
N ASP A 182 14.08 -5.21 8.91
CA ASP A 182 13.26 -4.49 9.89
C ASP A 182 12.73 -3.19 9.25
N VAL A 183 11.44 -2.93 9.41
CA VAL A 183 10.80 -1.74 8.87
C VAL A 183 11.43 -0.45 9.41
N THR A 184 12.01 -0.49 10.60
CA THR A 184 12.70 0.65 11.21
C THR A 184 13.90 1.14 10.38
N GLU A 185 14.57 0.25 9.63
CA GLU A 185 15.68 0.63 8.73
C GLU A 185 15.20 1.62 7.64
N TYR A 186 13.97 1.48 7.20
CA TYR A 186 13.38 2.40 6.22
C TYR A 186 12.99 3.75 6.85
N TRP A 187 12.76 3.79 8.15
CA TRP A 187 12.26 4.93 8.90
C TRP A 187 13.28 5.49 9.92
N GLU A 188 14.57 5.46 9.54
CA GLU A 188 15.69 6.06 10.30
C GLU A 188 15.79 5.54 11.74
N GLY A 189 15.49 4.26 11.94
CA GLY A 189 15.55 3.59 13.23
C GLY A 189 14.31 3.72 14.10
N LEU A 190 13.27 4.42 13.64
CA LEU A 190 12.04 4.60 14.41
C LEU A 190 11.01 3.50 14.13
N PRO A 191 10.23 3.10 15.15
CA PRO A 191 9.27 2.03 15.02
C PRO A 191 8.01 2.45 14.23
N PRO A 192 7.21 1.48 13.74
CA PRO A 192 6.05 1.72 12.87
C PRO A 192 5.04 2.73 13.39
N GLU A 193 4.81 2.79 14.69
CA GLU A 193 3.88 3.74 15.33
C GLU A 193 4.32 5.21 15.22
N LYS A 194 5.57 5.48 14.79
CA LYS A 194 6.09 6.84 14.55
C LYS A 194 6.06 7.23 13.09
N ILE A 195 5.69 6.33 12.18
CA ILE A 195 5.69 6.59 10.75
C ILE A 195 4.75 7.72 10.37
N VAL A 196 3.54 7.74 10.94
CA VAL A 196 2.57 8.82 10.71
C VAL A 196 3.13 10.17 11.10
N ASP A 197 3.78 10.27 12.25
CA ASP A 197 4.38 11.52 12.73
C ASP A 197 5.55 11.99 11.83
N ILE A 198 6.38 11.05 11.38
CA ILE A 198 7.48 11.33 10.43
C ILE A 198 6.92 11.84 9.10
N GLN A 199 5.95 11.14 8.53
CA GLN A 199 5.34 11.51 7.25
C GLN A 199 4.58 12.83 7.33
N SER A 200 3.97 13.14 8.47
CA SER A 200 3.28 14.42 8.70
C SER A 200 4.23 15.61 8.60
N LEU A 201 5.49 15.43 9.03
CA LEU A 201 6.53 16.44 8.95
C LEU A 201 7.23 16.45 7.58
N GLU A 202 7.57 15.27 7.05
CA GLU A 202 8.26 15.12 5.76
C GLU A 202 7.38 15.57 4.60
N GLY A 203 6.07 15.29 4.69
CA GLY A 203 5.13 15.38 3.56
C GLY A 203 5.35 14.26 2.54
N ASP A 204 4.57 14.31 1.47
CA ASP A 204 4.73 13.40 0.33
C ASP A 204 4.43 14.12 -0.99
N THR A 205 5.45 14.31 -1.81
CA THR A 205 5.29 14.97 -3.11
C THR A 205 4.50 14.12 -4.09
N SER A 206 4.52 12.78 -3.96
CA SER A 206 3.78 11.88 -4.86
C SER A 206 2.28 11.94 -4.63
N ASP A 207 1.85 12.31 -3.42
CA ASP A 207 0.46 12.43 -3.01
C ASP A 207 0.04 13.88 -2.74
N ASN A 208 0.98 14.79 -2.91
CA ASN A 208 0.79 16.21 -2.60
C ASN A 208 0.42 16.47 -1.14
N VAL A 209 1.04 15.71 -0.23
CA VAL A 209 0.96 15.95 1.21
C VAL A 209 1.94 17.06 1.59
N PRO A 210 1.48 18.16 2.20
CA PRO A 210 2.31 19.37 2.29
C PRO A 210 3.53 19.26 3.20
N GLY A 211 3.42 18.61 4.36
CA GLY A 211 4.50 18.54 5.34
C GLY A 211 4.96 19.87 5.88
N ALA A 212 6.15 19.90 6.47
CA ALA A 212 6.83 21.11 6.94
C ALA A 212 7.99 21.48 5.99
N PRO A 213 8.04 22.73 5.46
CA PRO A 213 9.07 23.14 4.51
C PRO A 213 10.49 22.94 5.04
N GLY A 214 11.33 22.26 4.26
CA GLY A 214 12.74 21.99 4.60
C GLY A 214 12.96 20.92 5.66
N ILE A 215 11.93 20.16 6.04
CA ILE A 215 12.03 19.02 6.93
C ILE A 215 11.82 17.73 6.11
N GLY A 216 12.92 17.05 5.78
CA GLY A 216 12.88 15.74 5.17
C GLY A 216 12.95 14.63 6.22
N ARG A 217 12.83 13.37 5.78
CA ARG A 217 12.72 12.16 6.63
C ARG A 217 13.72 12.12 7.78
N LYS A 218 15.01 12.26 7.51
CA LYS A 218 16.06 12.23 8.57
C LYS A 218 15.84 13.28 9.65
N THR A 219 15.46 14.49 9.24
CA THR A 219 15.20 15.56 10.19
C THR A 219 13.90 15.31 10.96
N ALA A 220 12.86 14.85 10.29
CA ALA A 220 11.60 14.47 10.93
C ALA A 220 11.83 13.36 11.97
N ALA A 221 12.52 12.29 11.60
CA ALA A 221 12.84 11.19 12.50
C ALA A 221 13.68 11.66 13.72
N GLN A 222 14.67 12.53 13.50
CA GLN A 222 15.46 13.11 14.59
C GLN A 222 14.57 13.90 15.57
N LEU A 223 13.67 14.73 15.05
CA LEU A 223 12.78 15.53 15.88
C LEU A 223 11.78 14.65 16.64
N ILE A 224 11.18 13.67 15.99
CA ILE A 224 10.26 12.72 16.65
C ILE A 224 11.00 11.88 17.70
N SER A 225 12.22 11.47 17.44
CA SER A 225 13.06 10.78 18.46
C SER A 225 13.35 11.66 19.68
N GLU A 226 13.62 12.97 19.47
CA GLU A 226 13.96 13.90 20.56
C GLU A 226 12.72 14.30 21.37
N TYR A 227 11.57 14.52 20.73
CA TYR A 227 10.35 15.04 21.39
C TYR A 227 9.31 13.97 21.69
N GLY A 228 9.47 12.76 21.17
CA GLY A 228 8.61 11.61 21.39
C GLY A 228 7.51 11.44 20.35
N ASP A 229 6.72 12.47 20.06
CA ASP A 229 5.65 12.47 19.06
C ASP A 229 5.43 13.85 18.45
N LEU A 230 4.61 13.92 17.40
CA LEU A 230 4.34 15.15 16.66
C LEU A 230 3.65 16.21 17.53
N ASP A 231 2.68 15.83 18.34
CA ASP A 231 1.90 16.79 19.13
C ASP A 231 2.77 17.42 20.22
N THR A 232 3.62 16.64 20.86
CA THR A 232 4.64 17.11 21.82
C THR A 232 5.67 17.99 21.14
N LEU A 233 6.16 17.61 19.95
CA LEU A 233 7.09 18.42 19.16
C LEU A 233 6.50 19.81 18.85
N LEU A 234 5.27 19.85 18.33
CA LEU A 234 4.61 21.12 17.98
C LEU A 234 4.36 22.01 19.22
N ALA A 235 3.97 21.43 20.34
CA ALA A 235 3.77 22.14 21.60
C ALA A 235 5.08 22.75 22.15
N ARG A 236 6.22 22.12 21.88
CA ARG A 236 7.55 22.50 22.35
C ARG A 236 8.47 23.03 21.25
N ALA A 237 7.91 23.39 20.10
CA ALA A 237 8.69 23.84 18.94
C ALA A 237 9.60 25.05 19.22
N SER A 238 9.22 25.91 20.19
CA SER A 238 10.05 27.05 20.63
C SER A 238 11.37 26.65 21.29
N GLU A 239 11.48 25.39 21.78
CA GLU A 239 12.69 24.87 22.43
C GLU A 239 13.71 24.31 21.42
N ILE A 240 13.34 24.21 20.14
CA ILE A 240 14.21 23.68 19.08
C ILE A 240 15.46 24.55 18.97
N LYS A 241 16.65 23.92 19.10
CA LYS A 241 17.94 24.63 19.11
C LYS A 241 18.27 25.27 17.77
N GLN A 242 17.92 24.60 16.65
CA GLN A 242 18.21 25.10 15.30
C GLN A 242 17.24 26.22 14.91
N PRO A 243 17.72 27.47 14.72
CA PRO A 243 16.85 28.62 14.52
C PRO A 243 15.85 28.45 13.36
N LYS A 244 16.33 27.96 12.21
CA LYS A 244 15.49 27.78 11.02
C LYS A 244 14.39 26.73 11.24
N ARG A 245 14.68 25.60 11.90
CA ARG A 245 13.67 24.58 12.23
C ARG A 245 12.65 25.09 13.24
N ARG A 246 13.13 25.84 14.25
CA ARG A 246 12.26 26.48 15.23
C ARG A 246 11.32 27.48 14.56
N GLU A 247 11.83 28.35 13.70
CA GLU A 247 11.03 29.32 12.93
C GLU A 247 9.96 28.58 12.11
N THR A 248 10.33 27.56 11.34
CA THR A 248 9.41 26.75 10.54
C THR A 248 8.30 26.11 11.40
N LEU A 249 8.65 25.47 12.52
CA LEU A 249 7.68 24.69 13.32
C LEU A 249 6.93 25.53 14.36
N THR A 250 7.25 26.82 14.51
CA THR A 250 6.45 27.79 15.29
C THR A 250 5.55 28.66 14.41
N ASP A 251 5.66 28.55 13.09
CA ASP A 251 4.77 29.25 12.16
C ASP A 251 3.38 28.60 12.18
N PRO A 252 2.31 29.37 12.49
CA PRO A 252 0.95 28.85 12.55
C PRO A 252 0.47 28.21 11.23
N GLU A 253 0.87 28.76 10.07
CA GLU A 253 0.50 28.21 8.76
C GLU A 253 1.16 26.85 8.51
N VAL A 254 2.41 26.69 8.95
CA VAL A 254 3.13 25.41 8.84
C VAL A 254 2.54 24.39 9.81
N ILE A 255 2.22 24.79 11.03
CA ILE A 255 1.57 23.90 12.01
C ILE A 255 0.27 23.35 11.44
N GLU A 256 -0.56 24.20 10.82
CA GLU A 256 -1.82 23.76 10.20
C GLU A 256 -1.56 22.79 9.03
N LYS A 257 -0.60 23.07 8.16
CA LYS A 257 -0.19 22.16 7.08
C LYS A 257 0.26 20.79 7.61
N VAL A 258 1.03 20.75 8.68
CA VAL A 258 1.49 19.52 9.33
C VAL A 258 0.32 18.74 9.93
N ARG A 259 -0.65 19.43 10.54
CA ARG A 259 -1.88 18.78 11.06
C ARG A 259 -2.73 18.18 9.95
N ILE A 260 -2.90 18.91 8.84
CA ILE A 260 -3.57 18.37 7.64
C ILE A 260 -2.79 17.17 7.12
N SER A 261 -1.46 17.25 7.03
CA SER A 261 -0.62 16.13 6.60
C SER A 261 -0.83 14.89 7.47
N LYS A 262 -0.93 15.05 8.80
CA LYS A 262 -1.23 13.94 9.71
C LYS A 262 -2.56 13.25 9.37
N GLN A 263 -3.60 14.02 9.08
CA GLN A 263 -4.91 13.47 8.69
C GLN A 263 -4.89 12.79 7.32
N LEU A 264 -4.03 13.24 6.40
CA LEU A 264 -3.90 12.67 5.07
C LEU A 264 -3.12 11.34 5.08
N VAL A 265 -2.07 11.23 5.91
CA VAL A 265 -1.20 10.04 5.93
C VAL A 265 -1.68 8.96 6.90
N GLN A 266 -2.46 9.34 7.89
CA GLN A 266 -3.02 8.39 8.86
C GLN A 266 -4.09 7.52 8.21
N LEU A 267 -3.93 6.20 8.28
CA LEU A 267 -4.91 5.26 7.76
C LEU A 267 -6.09 5.09 8.74
N VAL A 268 -7.30 5.03 8.18
CA VAL A 268 -8.51 4.66 8.91
C VAL A 268 -8.49 3.15 9.14
N ARG A 269 -8.77 2.72 10.37
CA ARG A 269 -8.62 1.32 10.80
C ARG A 269 -9.91 0.66 11.26
N ASP A 270 -11.01 1.40 11.21
CA ASP A 270 -12.33 1.01 11.72
C ASP A 270 -13.44 1.26 10.69
N VAL A 271 -13.10 1.13 9.40
CA VAL A 271 -14.08 1.24 8.32
C VAL A 271 -15.13 0.14 8.49
N LYS A 272 -16.41 0.52 8.42
CA LYS A 272 -17.48 -0.47 8.34
C LYS A 272 -17.44 -1.11 6.96
N VAL A 273 -16.72 -2.23 6.86
CA VAL A 273 -16.52 -2.94 5.59
C VAL A 273 -17.80 -3.64 5.10
N GLU A 274 -18.01 -3.64 3.77
CA GLU A 274 -19.16 -4.30 3.16
C GLU A 274 -19.00 -5.82 3.08
N VAL A 275 -17.76 -6.30 2.94
CA VAL A 275 -17.41 -7.73 2.91
C VAL A 275 -16.80 -8.12 4.25
N PRO A 276 -17.45 -8.96 5.06
CA PRO A 276 -16.86 -9.42 6.33
C PRO A 276 -15.56 -10.21 6.12
N LEU A 277 -14.65 -10.16 7.10
CA LEU A 277 -13.39 -10.91 7.05
C LEU A 277 -13.63 -12.41 6.81
N ASP A 278 -14.66 -12.99 7.41
CA ASP A 278 -15.00 -14.41 7.26
C ASP A 278 -15.31 -14.81 5.80
N GLU A 279 -15.77 -13.87 4.98
CA GLU A 279 -16.04 -14.10 3.55
C GLU A 279 -14.78 -14.05 2.68
N THR A 280 -13.64 -13.67 3.23
CA THR A 280 -12.35 -13.68 2.52
C THR A 280 -11.64 -15.03 2.57
N GLY A 281 -12.26 -16.04 3.19
CA GLY A 281 -11.74 -17.41 3.26
C GLY A 281 -11.42 -17.96 1.88
N LEU A 282 -10.22 -18.54 1.73
CA LEU A 282 -9.76 -19.07 0.45
C LEU A 282 -10.48 -20.39 0.13
N VAL A 283 -11.26 -20.37 -0.93
CA VAL A 283 -11.92 -21.57 -1.47
C VAL A 283 -11.23 -22.00 -2.76
N ARG A 284 -11.31 -23.30 -3.07
CA ARG A 284 -10.77 -23.80 -4.34
C ARG A 284 -11.54 -23.15 -5.52
N PRO A 285 -10.85 -22.52 -6.47
CA PRO A 285 -11.52 -21.91 -7.62
C PRO A 285 -12.30 -22.93 -8.45
N ASP A 286 -13.45 -22.50 -8.98
CA ASP A 286 -14.18 -23.29 -9.95
C ASP A 286 -13.47 -23.28 -11.31
N GLY A 287 -12.89 -24.41 -11.69
CA GLY A 287 -12.13 -24.54 -12.94
C GLY A 287 -12.94 -24.22 -14.19
N ARG A 288 -14.27 -24.49 -14.21
CA ARG A 288 -15.14 -24.16 -15.35
C ARG A 288 -15.26 -22.64 -15.48
N ARG A 289 -15.45 -21.95 -14.37
CA ARG A 289 -15.55 -20.49 -14.32
C ARG A 289 -14.25 -19.82 -14.74
N LEU A 290 -13.10 -20.32 -14.26
CA LEU A 290 -11.79 -19.83 -14.65
C LEU A 290 -11.53 -20.03 -16.16
N ILE A 291 -11.79 -21.23 -16.69
CA ILE A 291 -11.62 -21.52 -18.12
C ILE A 291 -12.51 -20.60 -18.96
N ALA A 292 -13.77 -20.40 -18.57
CA ALA A 292 -14.68 -19.50 -19.27
C ALA A 292 -14.13 -18.06 -19.29
N PHE A 293 -13.64 -17.58 -18.16
CA PHE A 293 -13.03 -16.25 -18.06
C PHE A 293 -11.80 -16.10 -18.97
N PHE A 294 -10.85 -17.03 -18.89
CA PHE A 294 -9.61 -16.95 -19.70
C PHE A 294 -9.85 -17.15 -21.20
N LYS A 295 -10.90 -17.88 -21.60
CA LYS A 295 -11.30 -17.97 -23.02
C LYS A 295 -11.95 -16.71 -23.55
N ALA A 296 -12.51 -15.87 -22.66
CA ALA A 296 -13.12 -14.60 -23.02
C ALA A 296 -12.12 -13.43 -23.07
N LEU A 297 -10.92 -13.62 -22.52
CA LEU A 297 -9.78 -12.71 -22.59
C LEU A 297 -8.99 -12.90 -23.88
#